data_c6c52dbd0fad90b174e777005006f6e8
#
_entry.id   c6c52dbd0fad90b174e777005006f6e8
#
_cell.length_a   1.000
_cell.length_b   1.000
_cell.length_c   1.000
_cell.angle_alpha   90.00
_cell.angle_beta   90.00
_cell.angle_gamma   90.00
#
_symmetry.space_group_name_H-M   'P 1'
#
loop_
_entity.id
_entity.type
_entity.pdbx_description
1 polymer ?
#
loop_
_entity_poly.entity_id
_entity_poly.type
_entity_poly.pdbx_seq_one_letter_code
_entity_poly.pdbx_strand_id
1 'polypeptide(L)'
;MLKKYELHTDVLVLGSGPSGFAAAYTAAKNGAKVVLVEQGGEVGGISTSGLMSHWTGSCGSPLYYEILKRTAQGNEGEFKDKIIELIDPEKLKTLYLEMLDEVGCKLMLYTFAQDAICDGDRVLGATVVNKSGTTDIFAKITVDATGDGDIAAAAGAEFVLGRESDNKMQPATLMFKVGGVDYGRAVFLGSFESTYQTPDGELQALAKEHIPYPAGHILTYKSTLPGVVTCNMTNAVEIDGTVADDLTRATLTCRRQMDDIVSYLRRFVPGYENCFVISSASLIGLRETRHFKGRYTLNEQDILEAKVFDDYVVKDAYFNFDVHNITGAGLDKTGAQKHFKQKNGYTIPYRCLIPEVKENLLLCGRNISGTHIAHSNFRAMPICVGIGEAAGAAAYISTSQHRTLSEIDAKEIREVIGI
;
A
#
# COMPACT_ATOMS: atom_id res chain seq x y z
N MET A 1 -10.06 -18.00 30.43
CA MET A 1 -10.92 -17.32 29.41
C MET A 1 -10.31 -15.94 29.16
N LEU A 2 -10.09 -15.55 27.90
CA LEU A 2 -9.62 -14.21 27.58
C LEU A 2 -10.66 -13.17 28.01
N LYS A 3 -10.20 -12.03 28.52
CA LYS A 3 -11.10 -10.94 28.93
C LYS A 3 -11.79 -10.34 27.69
N LYS A 4 -13.03 -9.92 27.88
CA LYS A 4 -13.77 -9.17 26.86
C LYS A 4 -13.89 -7.71 27.31
N TYR A 5 -13.61 -6.80 26.38
CA TYR A 5 -13.64 -5.35 26.60
C TYR A 5 -14.58 -4.71 25.57
N GLU A 6 -14.98 -3.48 25.85
CA GLU A 6 -15.74 -2.63 24.96
C GLU A 6 -15.09 -1.25 24.91
N LEU A 7 -15.06 -0.65 23.71
CA LEU A 7 -14.50 0.67 23.46
C LEU A 7 -15.40 1.43 22.47
N HIS A 8 -15.59 2.73 22.70
CA HIS A 8 -16.33 3.61 21.81
C HIS A 8 -15.44 4.74 21.28
N THR A 9 -15.59 5.02 19.99
CA THR A 9 -14.83 6.07 19.29
C THR A 9 -15.70 6.76 18.23
N ASP A 10 -15.25 7.89 17.69
CA ASP A 10 -15.92 8.50 16.53
C ASP A 10 -15.51 7.76 15.26
N VAL A 11 -14.20 7.55 15.06
CA VAL A 11 -13.64 6.90 13.88
C VAL A 11 -12.76 5.72 14.30
N LEU A 12 -13.03 4.55 13.73
CA LEU A 12 -12.20 3.36 13.83
C LEU A 12 -11.47 3.15 12.51
N VAL A 13 -10.14 3.13 12.53
CA VAL A 13 -9.32 2.82 11.36
C VAL A 13 -8.65 1.47 11.58
N LEU A 14 -8.79 0.54 10.64
CA LEU A 14 -8.27 -0.82 10.70
C LEU A 14 -7.18 -1.01 9.64
N GLY A 15 -5.96 -1.29 10.12
CA GLY A 15 -4.74 -1.29 9.30
C GLY A 15 -4.06 0.07 9.27
N SER A 16 -2.73 0.08 9.47
CA SER A 16 -1.90 1.28 9.56
C SER A 16 -0.93 1.44 8.39
N GLY A 17 -1.22 0.84 7.23
CA GLY A 17 -0.48 1.11 6.00
C GLY A 17 -0.54 2.60 5.62
N PRO A 18 0.10 3.03 4.49
CA PRO A 18 0.13 4.44 4.11
C PRO A 18 -1.24 5.13 4.12
N SER A 19 -2.29 4.43 3.65
CA SER A 19 -3.64 4.97 3.64
C SER A 19 -4.29 5.01 5.02
N GLY A 20 -4.13 3.95 5.85
CA GLY A 20 -4.72 3.91 7.19
C GLY A 20 -4.06 4.90 8.14
N PHE A 21 -2.74 5.05 8.07
CA PHE A 21 -2.04 6.14 8.76
C PHE A 21 -2.61 7.50 8.38
N ALA A 22 -2.73 7.77 7.06
CA ALA A 22 -3.24 9.04 6.57
C ALA A 22 -4.69 9.31 7.02
N ALA A 23 -5.54 8.28 6.98
CA ALA A 23 -6.93 8.40 7.43
C ALA A 23 -7.02 8.71 8.93
N ALA A 24 -6.28 7.98 9.76
CA ALA A 24 -6.26 8.17 11.20
C ALA A 24 -5.71 9.55 11.59
N TYR A 25 -4.58 9.93 11.00
CA TYR A 25 -3.96 11.24 11.23
C TYR A 25 -4.89 12.38 10.84
N THR A 26 -5.47 12.33 9.62
CA THR A 26 -6.34 13.41 9.12
C THR A 26 -7.62 13.53 9.94
N ALA A 27 -8.28 12.44 10.29
CA ALA A 27 -9.48 12.49 11.13
C ALA A 27 -9.17 13.05 12.52
N ALA A 28 -8.08 12.60 13.18
CA ALA A 28 -7.69 13.04 14.50
C ALA A 28 -7.22 14.52 14.50
N LYS A 29 -6.42 14.94 13.52
CA LYS A 29 -5.95 16.31 13.33
C LYS A 29 -7.11 17.32 13.26
N ASN A 30 -8.23 16.90 12.68
CA ASN A 30 -9.43 17.73 12.59
C ASN A 30 -10.36 17.62 13.81
N GLY A 31 -10.04 16.80 14.82
CA GLY A 31 -10.72 16.76 16.12
C GLY A 31 -11.63 15.57 16.36
N ALA A 32 -11.66 14.56 15.46
CA ALA A 32 -12.36 13.32 15.74
C ALA A 32 -11.60 12.48 16.80
N LYS A 33 -12.33 11.76 17.65
CA LYS A 33 -11.75 10.73 18.50
C LYS A 33 -11.47 9.49 17.64
N VAL A 34 -10.19 9.16 17.46
CA VAL A 34 -9.76 8.08 16.56
C VAL A 34 -9.11 6.93 17.31
N VAL A 35 -9.44 5.71 16.91
CA VAL A 35 -8.70 4.49 17.26
C VAL A 35 -8.13 3.92 15.96
N LEU A 36 -6.80 3.74 15.93
CA LEU A 36 -6.09 3.06 14.85
C LEU A 36 -5.61 1.69 15.34
N VAL A 37 -6.00 0.64 14.63
CA VAL A 37 -5.65 -0.76 14.95
C VAL A 37 -4.64 -1.28 13.92
N GLU A 38 -3.56 -1.90 14.42
CA GLU A 38 -2.52 -2.49 13.58
C GLU A 38 -2.12 -3.87 14.13
N GLN A 39 -2.11 -4.89 13.25
CA GLN A 39 -1.73 -6.25 13.63
C GLN A 39 -0.23 -6.40 13.94
N GLY A 40 0.61 -5.59 13.31
CA GLY A 40 2.05 -5.57 13.53
C GLY A 40 2.48 -4.72 14.72
N GLY A 41 3.79 -4.69 14.97
CA GLY A 41 4.42 -3.82 15.95
C GLY A 41 4.86 -2.47 15.40
N GLU A 42 4.53 -2.15 14.15
CA GLU A 42 5.02 -0.98 13.43
C GLU A 42 3.89 -0.38 12.58
N VAL A 43 3.82 0.95 12.54
CA VAL A 43 2.93 1.69 11.62
C VAL A 43 3.60 1.83 10.25
N GLY A 44 2.81 1.83 9.18
CA GLY A 44 3.24 2.10 7.82
C GLY A 44 3.16 0.91 6.85
N GLY A 45 2.87 -0.29 7.34
CA GLY A 45 2.67 -1.48 6.51
C GLY A 45 3.82 -1.72 5.54
N ILE A 46 3.54 -1.73 4.22
CA ILE A 46 4.56 -2.03 3.19
C ILE A 46 5.66 -0.97 3.13
N SER A 47 5.41 0.27 3.53
CA SER A 47 6.40 1.36 3.53
C SER A 47 7.44 1.23 4.65
N THR A 48 7.14 0.48 5.69
CA THR A 48 8.00 0.24 6.87
C THR A 48 8.33 -1.23 7.02
N SER A 49 7.42 -2.05 7.54
CA SER A 49 7.58 -3.49 7.74
C SER A 49 7.82 -4.26 6.43
N GLY A 50 7.30 -3.76 5.31
CA GLY A 50 7.53 -4.31 3.97
C GLY A 50 8.82 -3.86 3.30
N LEU A 51 9.59 -2.94 3.89
CA LEU A 51 10.86 -2.37 3.38
C LEU A 51 10.76 -1.67 2.02
N MET A 52 9.56 -1.27 1.58
CA MET A 52 9.40 -0.53 0.33
C MET A 52 9.83 0.93 0.52
N SER A 53 11.14 1.16 0.55
CA SER A 53 11.74 2.48 0.71
C SER A 53 11.82 3.30 -0.59
N HIS A 54 11.48 2.69 -1.71
CA HIS A 54 11.47 3.30 -3.03
C HIS A 54 10.02 3.65 -3.39
N TRP A 55 9.60 4.85 -3.00
CA TRP A 55 8.24 5.30 -3.25
C TRP A 55 8.11 5.78 -4.70
N THR A 56 7.19 5.19 -5.43
CA THR A 56 6.94 5.48 -6.84
C THR A 56 5.54 6.05 -7.01
N GLY A 57 5.38 6.87 -8.06
CA GLY A 57 4.15 7.60 -8.30
C GLY A 57 4.08 8.92 -7.54
N SER A 58 3.01 9.65 -7.75
CA SER A 58 2.75 10.94 -7.10
C SER A 58 1.26 11.21 -6.97
N CYS A 59 0.89 12.14 -6.10
CA CYS A 59 -0.45 12.72 -6.03
C CYS A 59 -0.38 14.10 -5.40
N GLY A 60 -1.44 14.89 -5.55
CA GLY A 60 -1.57 16.24 -4.99
C GLY A 60 -2.01 16.25 -3.52
N SER A 61 -1.56 15.31 -2.69
CA SER A 61 -1.89 15.24 -1.26
C SER A 61 -0.95 16.11 -0.43
N PRO A 62 -1.47 17.10 0.33
CA PRO A 62 -0.67 17.87 1.27
C PRO A 62 0.01 17.02 2.34
N LEU A 63 -0.66 15.99 2.86
CA LEU A 63 -0.09 15.09 3.85
C LEU A 63 1.07 14.27 3.27
N TYR A 64 0.98 13.84 2.01
CA TYR A 64 2.11 13.17 1.35
C TYR A 64 3.35 14.07 1.32
N TYR A 65 3.20 15.34 0.95
CA TYR A 65 4.31 16.29 0.96
C TYR A 65 4.82 16.61 2.38
N GLU A 66 3.93 16.63 3.38
CA GLU A 66 4.35 16.79 4.78
C GLU A 66 5.22 15.60 5.24
N ILE A 67 4.84 14.35 4.89
CA ILE A 67 5.64 13.16 5.18
C ILE A 67 7.02 13.27 4.51
N LEU A 68 7.06 13.62 3.22
CA LEU A 68 8.32 13.78 2.50
C LEU A 68 9.20 14.83 3.16
N LYS A 69 8.66 15.99 3.49
CA LYS A 69 9.39 17.08 4.14
C LYS A 69 9.96 16.68 5.49
N ARG A 70 9.20 15.97 6.31
CA ARG A 70 9.64 15.51 7.64
C ARG A 70 10.68 14.36 7.56
N THR A 71 10.69 13.58 6.46
CA THR A 71 11.67 12.52 6.24
C THR A 71 12.92 13.00 5.52
N ALA A 72 12.85 14.13 4.83
CA ALA A 72 13.94 14.69 4.05
C ALA A 72 14.98 15.38 4.94
N GLN A 73 16.12 14.76 5.07
CA GLN A 73 17.27 15.36 5.78
C GLN A 73 17.86 16.54 4.98
N GLY A 74 17.30 17.73 5.14
CA GLY A 74 17.86 18.97 4.57
C GLY A 74 17.65 19.19 3.06
N ASN A 75 16.85 18.36 2.40
CA ASN A 75 16.52 18.52 0.97
C ASN A 75 15.10 19.14 0.80
N GLU A 76 14.77 20.11 1.62
CA GLU A 76 13.51 20.84 1.53
C GLU A 76 13.40 21.54 0.18
N GLY A 77 12.44 21.18 -0.64
CA GLY A 77 12.12 21.85 -1.91
C GLY A 77 12.34 21.03 -3.19
N GLU A 78 12.93 19.86 -3.09
CA GLU A 78 13.18 19.00 -4.26
C GLU A 78 12.07 17.99 -4.59
N PHE A 79 10.96 17.96 -3.83
CA PHE A 79 9.94 16.91 -3.95
C PHE A 79 8.84 17.19 -4.98
N LYS A 80 8.73 18.42 -5.43
CA LYS A 80 7.73 18.77 -6.42
C LYS A 80 8.18 18.23 -7.78
N ASP A 81 7.32 17.41 -8.42
CA ASP A 81 7.53 16.83 -9.74
C ASP A 81 8.43 15.59 -9.81
N LYS A 82 8.83 14.99 -8.68
CA LYS A 82 9.51 13.69 -8.67
C LYS A 82 8.51 12.53 -8.61
N ILE A 83 8.73 11.53 -9.46
CA ILE A 83 7.93 10.30 -9.51
C ILE A 83 8.50 9.22 -8.58
N ILE A 84 9.74 9.39 -8.12
CA ILE A 84 10.45 8.43 -7.29
C ILE A 84 11.09 9.15 -6.12
N GLU A 85 10.74 8.73 -4.89
CA GLU A 85 11.33 9.23 -3.66
C GLU A 85 11.92 8.11 -2.82
N LEU A 86 13.11 8.36 -2.26
CA LEU A 86 13.73 7.44 -1.32
C LEU A 86 13.43 7.88 0.10
N ILE A 87 12.77 7.03 0.86
CA ILE A 87 12.45 7.26 2.26
C ILE A 87 13.14 6.17 3.09
N ASP A 88 13.75 6.57 4.20
CA ASP A 88 14.29 5.63 5.18
C ASP A 88 13.14 5.00 5.97
N PRO A 89 12.90 3.67 5.87
CA PRO A 89 11.83 3.02 6.59
C PRO A 89 11.94 3.15 8.10
N GLU A 90 13.16 3.16 8.66
CA GLU A 90 13.35 3.27 10.11
C GLU A 90 12.97 4.67 10.64
N LYS A 91 13.31 5.72 9.89
CA LYS A 91 12.85 7.08 10.19
C LYS A 91 11.34 7.21 10.05
N LEU A 92 10.77 6.59 9.02
CA LEU A 92 9.34 6.64 8.77
C LEU A 92 8.55 5.95 9.89
N LYS A 93 9.05 4.84 10.46
CA LYS A 93 8.44 4.19 11.63
C LYS A 93 8.31 5.15 12.79
N THR A 94 9.40 5.87 13.12
CA THR A 94 9.40 6.85 14.21
C THR A 94 8.49 8.03 13.90
N LEU A 95 8.61 8.60 12.70
CA LEU A 95 7.80 9.74 12.28
C LEU A 95 6.28 9.46 12.35
N TYR A 96 5.86 8.29 11.89
CA TYR A 96 4.43 7.93 11.95
C TYR A 96 3.90 7.84 13.38
N LEU A 97 4.69 7.34 14.32
CA LEU A 97 4.32 7.29 15.73
C LEU A 97 4.22 8.71 16.32
N GLU A 98 5.21 9.56 16.04
CA GLU A 98 5.23 10.96 16.49
C GLU A 98 4.02 11.73 15.94
N MET A 99 3.73 11.62 14.64
CA MET A 99 2.59 12.30 14.03
C MET A 99 1.25 11.83 14.60
N LEU A 100 1.07 10.55 14.90
CA LEU A 100 -0.15 10.03 15.53
C LEU A 100 -0.30 10.53 16.96
N ASP A 101 0.80 10.62 17.72
CA ASP A 101 0.81 11.16 19.09
C ASP A 101 0.51 12.66 19.11
N GLU A 102 1.09 13.44 18.19
CA GLU A 102 0.83 14.89 17.99
C GLU A 102 -0.68 15.19 17.90
N VAL A 103 -1.46 14.32 17.30
CA VAL A 103 -2.91 14.52 17.09
C VAL A 103 -3.78 13.74 18.08
N GLY A 104 -3.17 13.06 19.06
CA GLY A 104 -3.89 12.31 20.09
C GLY A 104 -4.65 11.08 19.57
N CYS A 105 -4.18 10.47 18.48
CA CYS A 105 -4.76 9.24 17.96
C CYS A 105 -4.45 8.06 18.88
N LYS A 106 -5.48 7.31 19.31
CA LYS A 106 -5.27 6.08 20.09
C LYS A 106 -4.81 4.95 19.19
N LEU A 107 -3.53 4.61 19.27
CA LEU A 107 -2.92 3.49 18.54
C LEU A 107 -3.01 2.18 19.33
N MET A 108 -3.41 1.09 18.65
CA MET A 108 -3.43 -0.28 19.18
C MET A 108 -2.59 -1.18 18.28
N LEU A 109 -1.31 -1.33 18.61
CA LEU A 109 -0.39 -2.27 17.94
C LEU A 109 -0.62 -3.71 18.43
N TYR A 110 -0.07 -4.70 17.69
CA TYR A 110 -0.22 -6.13 18.00
C TYR A 110 -1.68 -6.54 18.18
N THR A 111 -2.56 -5.90 17.44
CA THR A 111 -4.02 -6.06 17.55
C THR A 111 -4.59 -6.42 16.19
N PHE A 112 -5.15 -7.62 16.10
CA PHE A 112 -5.72 -8.15 14.86
C PHE A 112 -7.21 -7.79 14.77
N ALA A 113 -7.64 -7.23 13.63
CA ALA A 113 -9.05 -7.01 13.32
C ALA A 113 -9.66 -8.36 12.92
N GLN A 114 -10.58 -8.87 13.74
CA GLN A 114 -11.09 -10.23 13.60
C GLN A 114 -12.37 -10.29 12.78
N ASP A 115 -13.32 -9.38 13.06
CA ASP A 115 -14.65 -9.43 12.46
C ASP A 115 -15.31 -8.05 12.46
N ALA A 116 -16.29 -7.84 11.60
CA ALA A 116 -17.13 -6.65 11.59
C ALA A 116 -18.29 -6.77 12.57
N ILE A 117 -18.65 -5.67 13.23
CA ILE A 117 -19.89 -5.57 14.01
C ILE A 117 -20.90 -4.83 13.16
N CYS A 118 -22.00 -5.49 12.81
CA CYS A 118 -23.02 -4.95 11.90
C CYS A 118 -24.42 -5.03 12.48
N ASP A 119 -25.28 -4.09 12.04
CA ASP A 119 -26.74 -4.16 12.16
C ASP A 119 -27.31 -3.99 10.74
N GLY A 120 -27.65 -5.11 10.10
CA GLY A 120 -27.98 -5.16 8.68
C GLY A 120 -26.87 -4.64 7.79
N ASP A 121 -27.12 -3.61 7.02
CA ASP A 121 -26.12 -2.98 6.14
C ASP A 121 -25.26 -1.93 6.85
N ARG A 122 -25.59 -1.59 8.07
CA ARG A 122 -24.87 -0.60 8.86
C ARG A 122 -23.72 -1.23 9.62
N VAL A 123 -22.50 -0.78 9.35
CA VAL A 123 -21.30 -1.16 10.11
C VAL A 123 -21.26 -0.32 11.39
N LEU A 124 -21.19 -0.99 12.54
CA LEU A 124 -21.17 -0.39 13.86
C LEU A 124 -19.75 -0.36 14.45
N GLY A 125 -18.81 -1.04 13.84
CA GLY A 125 -17.43 -1.15 14.32
C GLY A 125 -16.80 -2.50 13.98
N ALA A 126 -15.85 -2.93 14.81
CA ALA A 126 -15.16 -4.21 14.62
C ALA A 126 -14.78 -4.86 15.95
N THR A 127 -14.75 -6.20 15.96
CA THR A 127 -14.14 -7.00 17.02
C THR A 127 -12.66 -7.17 16.72
N VAL A 128 -11.82 -6.86 17.70
CA VAL A 128 -10.37 -7.02 17.60
C VAL A 128 -9.84 -7.94 18.69
N VAL A 129 -8.72 -8.61 18.38
CA VAL A 129 -8.06 -9.56 19.30
C VAL A 129 -6.61 -9.16 19.47
N ASN A 130 -6.15 -9.19 20.71
CA ASN A 130 -4.75 -9.00 21.07
C ASN A 130 -4.36 -9.82 22.30
N LYS A 131 -3.14 -9.62 22.81
CA LYS A 131 -2.61 -10.34 23.99
C LYS A 131 -3.45 -10.12 25.26
N SER A 132 -4.18 -9.01 25.38
CA SER A 132 -5.02 -8.69 26.53
C SER A 132 -6.40 -9.36 26.48
N GLY A 133 -6.85 -9.75 25.32
CA GLY A 133 -8.16 -10.37 25.09
C GLY A 133 -8.85 -9.89 23.83
N THR A 134 -10.17 -9.96 23.84
CA THR A 134 -11.05 -9.50 22.74
C THR A 134 -11.66 -8.15 23.10
N THR A 135 -11.70 -7.23 22.18
CA THR A 135 -12.33 -5.91 22.36
C THR A 135 -13.34 -5.68 21.22
N ASP A 136 -14.58 -5.40 21.58
CA ASP A 136 -15.56 -4.86 20.62
C ASP A 136 -15.36 -3.34 20.57
N ILE A 137 -15.00 -2.79 19.42
CA ILE A 137 -14.82 -1.36 19.21
C ILE A 137 -15.99 -0.83 18.39
N PHE A 138 -16.85 -0.06 19.04
CA PHE A 138 -17.96 0.61 18.38
C PHE A 138 -17.53 1.99 17.88
N ALA A 139 -17.86 2.29 16.64
CA ALA A 139 -17.51 3.54 15.97
C ALA A 139 -18.69 4.11 15.20
N LYS A 140 -18.73 5.43 15.06
CA LYS A 140 -19.71 6.10 14.17
C LYS A 140 -19.36 5.81 12.71
N ILE A 141 -18.06 5.85 12.37
CA ILE A 141 -17.52 5.51 11.05
C ILE A 141 -16.36 4.53 11.21
N THR A 142 -16.37 3.49 10.39
CA THR A 142 -15.26 2.52 10.24
C THR A 142 -14.56 2.76 8.92
N VAL A 143 -13.23 2.80 8.95
CA VAL A 143 -12.37 2.91 7.76
C VAL A 143 -11.60 1.60 7.62
N ASP A 144 -11.87 0.84 6.58
CA ASP A 144 -11.12 -0.37 6.27
C ASP A 144 -9.90 -0.03 5.42
N ALA A 145 -8.75 0.02 6.08
CA ALA A 145 -7.42 0.22 5.52
C ALA A 145 -6.52 -1.02 5.69
N THR A 146 -7.11 -2.20 5.86
CA THR A 146 -6.38 -3.48 6.02
C THR A 146 -5.56 -3.85 4.78
N GLY A 147 -5.79 -3.14 3.68
CA GLY A 147 -5.15 -3.36 2.39
C GLY A 147 -5.91 -4.38 1.54
N ASP A 148 -6.42 -5.42 2.14
CA ASP A 148 -7.17 -6.50 1.49
C ASP A 148 -8.68 -6.42 1.75
N GLY A 149 -9.13 -5.41 2.51
CA GLY A 149 -10.54 -5.16 2.80
C GLY A 149 -11.16 -6.23 3.69
N ASP A 150 -10.41 -6.70 4.69
CA ASP A 150 -10.84 -7.84 5.51
C ASP A 150 -12.12 -7.53 6.29
N ILE A 151 -12.27 -6.30 6.79
CA ILE A 151 -13.46 -5.90 7.53
C ILE A 151 -14.63 -5.57 6.60
N ALA A 152 -14.36 -5.00 5.43
CA ALA A 152 -15.39 -4.80 4.42
C ALA A 152 -15.97 -6.15 3.93
N ALA A 153 -15.12 -7.15 3.74
CA ALA A 153 -15.54 -8.51 3.39
C ALA A 153 -16.33 -9.18 4.54
N ALA A 154 -15.86 -9.07 5.79
CA ALA A 154 -16.56 -9.57 6.96
C ALA A 154 -17.94 -8.90 7.16
N ALA A 155 -18.04 -7.61 6.83
CA ALA A 155 -19.31 -6.89 6.83
C ALA A 155 -20.25 -7.31 5.68
N GLY A 156 -19.81 -8.12 4.73
CA GLY A 156 -20.57 -8.57 3.57
C GLY A 156 -20.63 -7.55 2.43
N ALA A 157 -19.64 -6.67 2.30
CA ALA A 157 -19.51 -5.82 1.12
C ALA A 157 -19.14 -6.67 -0.11
N GLU A 158 -19.75 -6.39 -1.24
CA GLU A 158 -19.51 -7.14 -2.48
C GLU A 158 -18.13 -6.84 -3.07
N PHE A 159 -17.46 -7.88 -3.54
CA PHE A 159 -16.15 -7.79 -4.20
C PHE A 159 -15.95 -8.87 -5.26
N VAL A 160 -14.96 -8.66 -6.12
CA VAL A 160 -14.35 -9.67 -6.99
C VAL A 160 -12.92 -9.95 -6.52
N LEU A 161 -12.43 -11.17 -6.72
CA LEU A 161 -11.05 -11.54 -6.41
C LEU A 161 -10.16 -11.36 -7.64
N GLY A 162 -9.03 -10.68 -7.46
CA GLY A 162 -8.00 -10.57 -8.48
C GLY A 162 -8.54 -10.12 -9.85
N ARG A 163 -8.00 -10.70 -10.92
CA ARG A 163 -8.38 -10.39 -12.29
C ARG A 163 -9.74 -10.98 -12.64
N GLU A 164 -10.63 -10.17 -13.21
CA GLU A 164 -12.04 -10.51 -13.46
C GLU A 164 -12.23 -11.76 -14.35
N SER A 165 -11.25 -12.07 -15.22
CA SER A 165 -11.37 -13.18 -16.18
C SER A 165 -11.10 -14.56 -15.56
N ASP A 166 -10.31 -14.67 -14.50
CA ASP A 166 -9.85 -15.95 -13.94
C ASP A 166 -9.56 -15.93 -12.42
N ASN A 167 -9.89 -14.84 -11.74
CA ASN A 167 -9.68 -14.61 -10.31
C ASN A 167 -8.21 -14.72 -9.85
N LYS A 168 -7.25 -14.65 -10.77
CA LYS A 168 -5.83 -14.72 -10.43
C LYS A 168 -5.33 -13.37 -9.94
N MET A 169 -4.49 -13.43 -8.93
CA MET A 169 -3.88 -12.27 -8.29
C MET A 169 -2.46 -12.06 -8.77
N GLN A 170 -2.00 -10.82 -8.72
CA GLN A 170 -0.60 -10.48 -8.99
C GLN A 170 0.31 -11.13 -7.94
N PRO A 171 1.57 -11.47 -8.31
CA PRO A 171 2.49 -12.18 -7.43
C PRO A 171 2.77 -11.44 -6.12
N ALA A 172 3.01 -12.20 -5.07
CA ALA A 172 3.52 -11.68 -3.80
C ALA A 172 5.05 -11.55 -3.83
N THR A 173 5.60 -10.62 -3.05
CA THR A 173 7.05 -10.36 -2.95
C THR A 173 7.43 -10.13 -1.49
N LEU A 174 8.57 -10.67 -1.08
CA LEU A 174 9.20 -10.34 0.19
C LEU A 174 10.49 -9.55 -0.10
N MET A 175 10.49 -8.26 0.17
CA MET A 175 11.67 -7.43 -0.05
C MET A 175 12.75 -7.71 0.97
N PHE A 176 13.99 -7.47 0.60
CA PHE A 176 15.12 -7.55 1.50
C PHE A 176 16.19 -6.52 1.15
N LYS A 177 17.08 -6.24 2.08
CA LYS A 177 18.21 -5.34 1.90
C LYS A 177 19.53 -6.10 1.93
N VAL A 178 20.42 -5.73 1.04
CA VAL A 178 21.82 -6.18 1.04
C VAL A 178 22.74 -5.01 1.39
N GLY A 179 23.75 -5.29 2.18
CA GLY A 179 24.87 -4.39 2.45
C GLY A 179 26.12 -4.83 1.71
N GLY A 180 27.22 -4.07 1.83
CA GLY A 180 28.50 -4.39 1.22
C GLY A 180 28.57 -4.12 -0.30
N VAL A 181 27.66 -3.28 -0.82
CA VAL A 181 27.62 -2.90 -2.24
C VAL A 181 28.54 -1.71 -2.49
N ASP A 182 29.43 -1.84 -3.46
CA ASP A 182 30.30 -0.74 -3.92
C ASP A 182 29.52 0.19 -4.86
N TYR A 183 29.00 1.29 -4.31
CA TYR A 183 28.21 2.28 -5.06
C TYR A 183 28.98 2.95 -6.20
N GLY A 184 30.35 2.96 -6.16
CA GLY A 184 31.17 3.51 -7.24
C GLY A 184 31.12 2.66 -8.50
N ARG A 185 30.80 1.38 -8.38
CA ARG A 185 30.73 0.41 -9.49
C ARG A 185 29.35 -0.19 -9.69
N ALA A 186 28.47 -0.05 -8.71
CA ALA A 186 27.19 -0.75 -8.68
C ALA A 186 26.27 -0.36 -9.83
N VAL A 187 25.67 -1.35 -10.46
CA VAL A 187 24.60 -1.21 -11.44
C VAL A 187 23.27 -1.34 -10.72
N PHE A 188 22.36 -0.39 -10.97
CA PHE A 188 21.02 -0.37 -10.42
C PHE A 188 19.98 -0.51 -11.54
N LEU A 189 19.15 -1.53 -11.47
CA LEU A 189 18.06 -1.77 -12.40
C LEU A 189 16.75 -1.57 -11.66
N GLY A 190 16.15 -0.40 -11.82
CA GLY A 190 14.94 0.02 -11.11
C GLY A 190 13.63 -0.31 -11.81
N SER A 191 13.66 -0.89 -13.02
CA SER A 191 12.48 -1.33 -13.76
C SER A 191 12.77 -2.62 -14.54
N PHE A 192 11.72 -3.34 -14.92
CA PHE A 192 11.84 -4.57 -15.71
C PHE A 192 12.33 -4.32 -17.15
N GLU A 193 12.14 -3.11 -17.67
CA GLU A 193 12.62 -2.71 -18.99
C GLU A 193 14.09 -2.27 -18.98
N SER A 194 14.63 -1.98 -17.80
CA SER A 194 16.03 -1.62 -17.64
C SER A 194 16.90 -2.86 -17.70
N THR A 195 17.99 -2.78 -18.43
CA THR A 195 18.97 -3.84 -18.50
C THR A 195 20.39 -3.29 -18.54
N TYR A 196 21.38 -4.17 -18.35
CA TYR A 196 22.78 -3.84 -18.43
C TYR A 196 23.55 -5.03 -19.02
N GLN A 197 24.40 -4.76 -20.01
CA GLN A 197 25.22 -5.78 -20.66
C GLN A 197 26.52 -5.98 -19.88
N THR A 198 26.76 -7.20 -19.40
CA THR A 198 28.04 -7.64 -18.82
C THR A 198 28.79 -8.54 -19.80
N PRO A 199 30.08 -8.88 -19.54
CA PRO A 199 30.79 -9.88 -20.33
C PRO A 199 30.10 -11.26 -20.36
N ASP A 200 29.37 -11.61 -19.29
CA ASP A 200 28.65 -12.90 -19.17
C ASP A 200 27.28 -12.89 -19.84
N GLY A 201 26.74 -11.72 -20.15
CA GLY A 201 25.43 -11.57 -20.77
C GLY A 201 24.64 -10.38 -20.24
N GLU A 202 23.39 -10.29 -20.67
CA GLU A 202 22.43 -9.29 -20.25
C GLU A 202 21.83 -9.64 -18.89
N LEU A 203 21.84 -8.73 -17.92
CA LEU A 203 21.50 -9.03 -16.52
C LEU A 203 20.10 -9.58 -16.31
N GLN A 204 19.07 -9.08 -17.01
CA GLN A 204 17.70 -9.64 -16.87
C GLN A 204 17.62 -11.08 -17.43
N ALA A 205 18.34 -11.37 -18.52
CA ALA A 205 18.41 -12.71 -19.10
C ALA A 205 19.14 -13.68 -18.15
N LEU A 206 20.28 -13.26 -17.60
CA LEU A 206 21.05 -14.03 -16.61
C LEU A 206 20.23 -14.25 -15.32
N ALA A 207 19.43 -13.27 -14.86
CA ALA A 207 18.56 -13.45 -13.72
C ALA A 207 17.50 -14.54 -13.98
N LYS A 208 16.92 -14.55 -15.17
CA LYS A 208 15.96 -15.58 -15.56
C LYS A 208 16.58 -16.98 -15.63
N GLU A 209 17.86 -17.09 -15.99
CA GLU A 209 18.57 -18.35 -16.10
C GLU A 209 19.04 -18.89 -14.73
N HIS A 210 19.54 -17.97 -13.86
CA HIS A 210 20.27 -18.36 -12.64
C HIS A 210 19.49 -18.19 -11.33
N ILE A 211 18.36 -17.49 -11.35
CA ILE A 211 17.48 -17.37 -10.17
C ILE A 211 16.29 -18.31 -10.33
N PRO A 212 16.02 -19.19 -9.33
CA PRO A 212 14.96 -20.19 -9.43
C PRO A 212 13.56 -19.58 -9.65
N TYR A 213 12.78 -20.22 -10.51
CA TYR A 213 11.35 -19.92 -10.68
C TYR A 213 10.60 -20.01 -9.33
N PRO A 214 9.62 -19.14 -9.09
CA PRO A 214 9.05 -18.11 -9.95
C PRO A 214 9.74 -16.73 -9.91
N ALA A 215 10.83 -16.56 -9.16
CA ALA A 215 11.72 -15.41 -9.30
C ALA A 215 12.42 -15.43 -10.68
N GLY A 216 13.44 -14.67 -10.91
CA GLY A 216 14.15 -14.66 -12.20
C GLY A 216 14.14 -13.29 -12.88
N HIS A 217 14.22 -12.24 -12.08
CA HIS A 217 14.42 -10.86 -12.52
C HIS A 217 15.34 -10.13 -11.56
N ILE A 218 15.92 -9.03 -12.01
CA ILE A 218 16.68 -8.12 -11.16
C ILE A 218 15.96 -6.78 -11.06
N LEU A 219 15.60 -6.40 -9.83
CA LEU A 219 15.11 -5.07 -9.45
C LEU A 219 15.83 -4.63 -8.18
N THR A 220 16.66 -3.60 -8.30
CA THR A 220 17.51 -3.10 -7.20
C THR A 220 17.41 -1.59 -7.10
N TYR A 221 17.18 -1.11 -5.89
CA TYR A 221 17.02 0.31 -5.62
C TYR A 221 18.06 0.78 -4.62
N LYS A 222 18.64 1.96 -4.86
CA LYS A 222 19.46 2.63 -3.85
C LYS A 222 18.67 2.80 -2.57
N SER A 223 19.33 2.68 -1.43
CA SER A 223 18.74 3.09 -0.16
C SER A 223 19.31 4.46 0.26
N THR A 224 18.78 4.99 1.34
CA THR A 224 19.30 6.21 2.00
C THR A 224 20.64 5.98 2.69
N LEU A 225 21.06 4.72 2.84
CA LEU A 225 22.34 4.33 3.49
C LEU A 225 23.38 3.94 2.43
N PRO A 226 24.59 4.50 2.47
CA PRO A 226 25.67 4.14 1.52
C PRO A 226 26.00 2.63 1.58
N GLY A 227 26.16 2.01 0.42
CA GLY A 227 26.49 0.59 0.30
C GLY A 227 25.32 -0.37 0.64
N VAL A 228 24.12 0.16 0.89
CA VAL A 228 22.90 -0.62 1.16
C VAL A 228 21.94 -0.52 0.00
N VAL A 229 21.45 -1.64 -0.49
CA VAL A 229 20.52 -1.74 -1.62
C VAL A 229 19.26 -2.49 -1.21
N THR A 230 18.09 -1.99 -1.63
CA THR A 230 16.82 -2.69 -1.50
C THR A 230 16.59 -3.56 -2.73
N CYS A 231 16.33 -4.86 -2.50
CA CYS A 231 16.07 -5.85 -3.54
C CYS A 231 14.57 -6.18 -3.58
N ASN A 232 13.94 -5.93 -4.74
CA ASN A 232 12.57 -6.34 -5.07
C ASN A 232 12.64 -7.51 -6.07
N MET A 233 13.20 -8.65 -5.66
CA MET A 233 13.61 -9.72 -6.56
C MET A 233 13.00 -11.07 -6.24
N THR A 234 12.41 -11.25 -5.05
CA THR A 234 11.67 -12.49 -4.73
C THR A 234 10.29 -12.47 -5.38
N ASN A 235 9.74 -13.65 -5.65
CA ASN A 235 8.45 -13.78 -6.32
C ASN A 235 7.73 -15.06 -5.90
N ALA A 236 6.44 -14.94 -5.56
CA ALA A 236 5.57 -16.07 -5.30
C ALA A 236 4.27 -15.90 -6.09
N VAL A 237 3.98 -16.86 -6.97
CA VAL A 237 2.81 -16.89 -7.85
C VAL A 237 1.75 -17.84 -7.33
N GLU A 238 0.53 -17.73 -7.88
CA GLU A 238 -0.61 -18.59 -7.49
C GLU A 238 -0.89 -18.49 -5.99
N ILE A 239 -0.90 -17.25 -5.47
CA ILE A 239 -1.14 -16.91 -4.08
C ILE A 239 -2.49 -16.21 -3.99
N ASP A 240 -3.40 -16.75 -3.20
CA ASP A 240 -4.58 -16.03 -2.72
C ASP A 240 -4.21 -15.29 -1.42
N GLY A 241 -4.06 -13.97 -1.51
CA GLY A 241 -3.69 -13.13 -0.37
C GLY A 241 -4.73 -13.06 0.75
N THR A 242 -5.91 -13.65 0.54
CA THR A 242 -6.98 -13.75 1.56
C THR A 242 -6.91 -15.06 2.34
N VAL A 243 -5.97 -15.97 2.00
CA VAL A 243 -5.81 -17.30 2.60
C VAL A 243 -4.49 -17.38 3.37
N ALA A 244 -4.55 -17.60 4.67
CA ALA A 244 -3.37 -17.62 5.56
C ALA A 244 -2.31 -18.67 5.18
N ASP A 245 -2.73 -19.85 4.70
CA ASP A 245 -1.81 -20.89 4.24
C ASP A 245 -1.03 -20.44 2.99
N ASP A 246 -1.66 -19.69 2.10
CA ASP A 246 -1.02 -19.12 0.92
C ASP A 246 -0.01 -18.02 1.29
N LEU A 247 -0.34 -17.18 2.28
CA LEU A 247 0.61 -16.20 2.82
C LEU A 247 1.85 -16.87 3.43
N THR A 248 1.64 -17.97 4.14
CA THR A 248 2.72 -18.80 4.69
C THR A 248 3.55 -19.40 3.57
N ARG A 249 2.92 -19.98 2.56
CA ARG A 249 3.59 -20.55 1.37
C ARG A 249 4.39 -19.49 0.61
N ALA A 250 3.82 -18.30 0.39
CA ALA A 250 4.49 -17.18 -0.26
C ALA A 250 5.74 -16.74 0.51
N THR A 251 5.61 -16.61 1.84
CA THR A 251 6.72 -16.22 2.71
C THR A 251 7.86 -17.24 2.65
N LEU A 252 7.56 -18.52 2.77
CA LEU A 252 8.56 -19.60 2.67
C LEU A 252 9.25 -19.62 1.29
N THR A 253 8.48 -19.48 0.22
CA THR A 253 8.99 -19.44 -1.15
C THR A 253 9.96 -18.26 -1.33
N CYS A 254 9.55 -17.06 -0.96
CA CYS A 254 10.39 -15.86 -1.10
C CYS A 254 11.66 -15.94 -0.25
N ARG A 255 11.58 -16.49 0.98
CA ARG A 255 12.77 -16.64 1.83
C ARG A 255 13.81 -17.60 1.26
N ARG A 256 13.37 -18.72 0.68
CA ARG A 256 14.27 -19.69 0.03
C ARG A 256 14.99 -19.11 -1.20
N GLN A 257 14.39 -18.16 -1.89
CA GLN A 257 14.99 -17.52 -3.06
C GLN A 257 16.13 -16.54 -2.71
N MET A 258 16.22 -16.04 -1.47
CA MET A 258 17.15 -14.96 -1.11
C MET A 258 18.63 -15.38 -1.31
N ASP A 259 18.99 -16.60 -0.93
CA ASP A 259 20.37 -17.08 -1.06
C ASP A 259 20.79 -17.22 -2.53
N ASP A 260 19.89 -17.71 -3.38
CA ASP A 260 20.11 -17.80 -4.82
C ASP A 260 20.24 -16.42 -5.46
N ILE A 261 19.38 -15.48 -5.04
CA ILE A 261 19.43 -14.09 -5.51
C ILE A 261 20.74 -13.43 -5.10
N VAL A 262 21.20 -13.61 -3.86
CA VAL A 262 22.49 -13.06 -3.40
C VAL A 262 23.65 -13.69 -4.17
N SER A 263 23.59 -14.98 -4.43
CA SER A 263 24.59 -15.68 -5.24
C SER A 263 24.64 -15.14 -6.66
N TYR A 264 23.49 -14.90 -7.28
CA TYR A 264 23.36 -14.24 -8.58
C TYR A 264 23.96 -12.81 -8.55
N LEU A 265 23.59 -11.99 -7.56
CA LEU A 265 24.10 -10.63 -7.42
C LEU A 265 25.62 -10.60 -7.33
N ARG A 266 26.19 -11.45 -6.49
CA ARG A 266 27.66 -11.54 -6.30
C ARG A 266 28.39 -11.94 -7.57
N ARG A 267 27.81 -12.84 -8.35
CA ARG A 267 28.46 -13.42 -9.52
C ARG A 267 28.38 -12.53 -10.75
N PHE A 268 27.24 -11.90 -10.99
CA PHE A 268 26.94 -11.28 -12.28
C PHE A 268 26.79 -9.75 -12.24
N VAL A 269 26.48 -9.17 -11.06
CA VAL A 269 26.13 -7.75 -10.98
C VAL A 269 27.33 -6.93 -10.50
N PRO A 270 27.90 -6.03 -11.33
CA PRO A 270 29.03 -5.19 -10.94
C PRO A 270 28.74 -4.41 -9.66
N GLY A 271 29.70 -4.42 -8.73
CA GLY A 271 29.62 -3.73 -7.45
C GLY A 271 28.94 -4.50 -6.33
N TYR A 272 28.40 -5.72 -6.59
CA TYR A 272 27.71 -6.57 -5.59
C TYR A 272 28.56 -7.78 -5.15
N GLU A 273 29.81 -7.90 -5.56
CA GLU A 273 30.65 -9.08 -5.34
C GLU A 273 30.78 -9.48 -3.87
N ASN A 274 30.70 -8.49 -2.97
CA ASN A 274 30.81 -8.69 -1.51
C ASN A 274 29.47 -8.46 -0.77
N CYS A 275 28.34 -8.39 -1.48
CA CYS A 275 27.07 -8.10 -0.83
C CYS A 275 26.62 -9.25 0.08
N PHE A 276 25.88 -8.90 1.12
CA PHE A 276 25.28 -9.84 2.08
C PHE A 276 23.93 -9.32 2.57
N VAL A 277 23.03 -10.21 2.94
CA VAL A 277 21.72 -9.83 3.48
C VAL A 277 21.89 -9.16 4.85
N ILE A 278 21.31 -7.98 5.03
CA ILE A 278 21.29 -7.27 6.32
C ILE A 278 19.91 -7.30 6.97
N SER A 279 18.86 -7.32 6.18
CA SER A 279 17.49 -7.42 6.69
C SER A 279 16.53 -7.92 5.61
N SER A 280 15.43 -8.49 6.01
CA SER A 280 14.31 -8.82 5.14
C SER A 280 13.02 -8.29 5.75
N ALA A 281 12.02 -8.03 4.90
CA ALA A 281 10.72 -7.59 5.34
C ALA A 281 10.08 -8.58 6.34
N SER A 282 9.36 -8.06 7.31
CA SER A 282 8.53 -8.84 8.24
C SER A 282 7.10 -9.05 7.69
N LEU A 283 6.74 -8.31 6.65
CA LEU A 283 5.44 -8.38 5.99
C LEU A 283 5.62 -8.78 4.52
N ILE A 284 4.90 -9.82 4.09
CA ILE A 284 4.81 -10.18 2.67
C ILE A 284 4.06 -9.08 1.90
N GLY A 285 4.62 -8.63 0.81
CA GLY A 285 4.01 -7.61 -0.05
C GLY A 285 3.00 -8.24 -1.01
N LEU A 286 1.73 -8.06 -0.72
CA LEU A 286 0.62 -8.40 -1.61
C LEU A 286 0.30 -7.21 -2.50
N ARG A 287 0.25 -7.46 -3.80
CA ARG A 287 -0.09 -6.43 -4.77
C ARG A 287 -1.58 -6.26 -4.95
N GLU A 288 -2.31 -7.37 -4.89
CA GLU A 288 -3.71 -7.45 -5.26
C GLU A 288 -4.42 -8.56 -4.51
N THR A 289 -5.69 -8.34 -4.15
CA THR A 289 -6.60 -9.33 -3.58
C THR A 289 -8.04 -9.03 -4.01
N ARG A 290 -8.85 -8.42 -3.12
CA ARG A 290 -10.24 -8.07 -3.35
C ARG A 290 -10.36 -6.70 -4.02
N HIS A 291 -11.23 -6.62 -5.00
CA HIS A 291 -11.72 -5.39 -5.63
C HIS A 291 -13.18 -5.19 -5.23
N PHE A 292 -13.42 -4.26 -4.32
CA PHE A 292 -14.77 -4.02 -3.81
C PHE A 292 -15.62 -3.22 -4.81
N LYS A 293 -16.92 -3.48 -4.80
CA LYS A 293 -17.90 -2.68 -5.53
C LYS A 293 -18.23 -1.42 -4.71
N GLY A 294 -17.77 -0.30 -5.20
CA GLY A 294 -18.14 1.02 -4.71
C GLY A 294 -19.24 1.63 -5.54
N ARG A 295 -19.72 2.80 -5.14
CA ARG A 295 -20.71 3.58 -5.92
C ARG A 295 -20.18 4.05 -7.28
N TYR A 296 -18.89 3.96 -7.50
CA TYR A 296 -18.21 4.08 -8.77
C TYR A 296 -17.02 3.14 -8.79
N THR A 297 -16.77 2.47 -9.92
CA THR A 297 -15.58 1.64 -10.12
C THR A 297 -14.63 2.36 -11.06
N LEU A 298 -13.48 2.80 -10.55
CA LEU A 298 -12.42 3.44 -11.35
C LEU A 298 -11.87 2.43 -12.35
N ASN A 299 -11.74 2.84 -13.61
CA ASN A 299 -11.25 1.97 -14.68
C ASN A 299 -10.03 2.59 -15.38
N GLU A 300 -9.36 1.78 -16.20
CA GLU A 300 -8.15 2.18 -16.91
C GLU A 300 -8.39 3.36 -17.89
N GLN A 301 -9.57 3.48 -18.47
CA GLN A 301 -9.88 4.57 -19.38
C GLN A 301 -9.95 5.91 -18.66
N ASP A 302 -10.52 5.95 -17.45
CA ASP A 302 -10.53 7.16 -16.61
C ASP A 302 -9.10 7.67 -16.33
N ILE A 303 -8.16 6.74 -16.10
CA ILE A 303 -6.75 7.05 -15.84
C ILE A 303 -6.04 7.50 -17.12
N LEU A 304 -6.24 6.80 -18.23
CA LEU A 304 -5.62 7.12 -19.53
C LEU A 304 -6.02 8.51 -20.03
N GLU A 305 -7.29 8.87 -19.86
CA GLU A 305 -7.83 10.15 -20.26
C GLU A 305 -7.47 11.28 -19.28
N ALA A 306 -6.82 10.97 -18.16
CA ALA A 306 -6.57 11.90 -17.06
C ALA A 306 -7.86 12.59 -16.60
N LYS A 307 -8.93 11.79 -16.42
CA LYS A 307 -10.27 12.29 -16.16
C LYS A 307 -10.34 13.07 -14.85
N VAL A 308 -11.01 14.20 -14.90
CA VAL A 308 -11.33 15.01 -13.73
C VAL A 308 -12.80 14.82 -13.40
N PHE A 309 -13.06 14.21 -12.25
CA PHE A 309 -14.41 14.01 -11.74
C PHE A 309 -14.88 15.24 -10.94
N ASP A 310 -16.15 15.57 -11.00
CA ASP A 310 -16.70 16.69 -10.19
C ASP A 310 -16.58 16.40 -8.68
N ASP A 311 -16.75 15.14 -8.29
CA ASP A 311 -16.68 14.64 -6.92
C ASP A 311 -15.29 14.07 -6.56
N TYR A 312 -14.22 14.56 -7.17
CA TYR A 312 -12.88 14.07 -6.83
C TYR A 312 -12.46 14.43 -5.41
N VAL A 313 -11.69 13.51 -4.80
CA VAL A 313 -11.09 13.67 -3.47
C VAL A 313 -9.59 13.41 -3.46
N VAL A 314 -9.04 12.90 -4.56
CA VAL A 314 -7.60 12.83 -4.84
C VAL A 314 -7.37 13.46 -6.19
N LYS A 315 -6.36 14.33 -6.30
CA LYS A 315 -5.96 14.98 -7.54
C LYS A 315 -4.52 14.63 -7.92
N ASP A 316 -4.20 14.87 -9.17
CA ASP A 316 -2.86 14.71 -9.73
C ASP A 316 -2.24 13.31 -9.45
N ALA A 317 -3.09 12.28 -9.38
CA ALA A 317 -2.63 10.91 -9.21
C ALA A 317 -1.90 10.44 -10.45
N TYR A 318 -0.66 9.99 -10.29
CA TYR A 318 0.19 9.58 -11.40
C TYR A 318 1.06 8.38 -11.04
N PHE A 319 0.94 7.30 -11.80
CA PHE A 319 1.80 6.13 -11.74
C PHE A 319 1.61 5.27 -13.01
N ASN A 320 2.51 4.32 -13.27
CA ASN A 320 2.35 3.35 -14.35
C ASN A 320 1.22 2.36 -14.06
N PHE A 321 0.73 1.69 -15.11
CA PHE A 321 -0.05 0.45 -14.94
C PHE A 321 0.91 -0.71 -14.66
N ASP A 322 1.33 -0.84 -13.39
CA ASP A 322 2.32 -1.81 -12.93
C ASP A 322 1.68 -3.18 -12.69
N VAL A 323 1.28 -3.83 -13.79
CA VAL A 323 0.70 -5.18 -13.76
C VAL A 323 1.82 -6.21 -13.84
N HIS A 324 2.06 -6.92 -12.74
CA HIS A 324 3.07 -7.98 -12.69
C HIS A 324 2.57 -9.27 -13.33
N ASN A 325 3.50 -10.02 -13.94
CA ASN A 325 3.19 -11.29 -14.57
C ASN A 325 2.73 -12.34 -13.55
N ILE A 326 1.49 -12.78 -13.66
CA ILE A 326 0.87 -13.75 -12.75
C ILE A 326 1.45 -15.17 -12.88
N THR A 327 2.25 -15.44 -13.90
CA THR A 327 2.84 -16.76 -14.18
C THR A 327 4.36 -16.80 -13.97
N GLY A 328 4.96 -15.81 -13.36
CA GLY A 328 6.40 -15.78 -13.10
C GLY A 328 6.98 -14.37 -12.99
N ALA A 329 8.27 -14.25 -13.26
CA ALA A 329 8.99 -13.00 -13.19
C ALA A 329 8.59 -12.00 -14.30
N GLY A 330 8.75 -10.71 -14.01
CA GLY A 330 8.58 -9.64 -14.96
C GLY A 330 7.15 -9.08 -15.02
N LEU A 331 6.88 -8.31 -16.07
CA LEU A 331 5.59 -7.69 -16.30
C LEU A 331 4.62 -8.64 -17.00
N ASP A 332 3.33 -8.36 -16.87
CA ASP A 332 2.28 -9.08 -17.56
C ASP A 332 2.49 -9.07 -19.09
N LYS A 333 2.21 -10.19 -19.74
CA LYS A 333 2.36 -10.35 -21.19
C LYS A 333 1.42 -9.47 -22.00
N THR A 334 0.32 -9.02 -21.41
CA THR A 334 -0.59 -8.05 -22.07
C THR A 334 0.09 -6.72 -22.34
N GLY A 335 1.23 -6.46 -21.69
CA GLY A 335 2.02 -5.25 -21.90
C GLY A 335 1.30 -3.98 -21.49
N ALA A 336 0.46 -4.05 -20.42
CA ALA A 336 -0.32 -2.91 -19.95
C ALA A 336 0.54 -1.63 -19.81
N GLN A 337 1.75 -1.74 -19.29
CA GLN A 337 2.68 -0.60 -19.19
C GLN A 337 3.15 -0.07 -20.56
N LYS A 338 3.23 -0.90 -21.59
CA LYS A 338 3.66 -0.49 -22.93
C LYS A 338 2.53 0.15 -23.74
N HIS A 339 1.31 -0.34 -23.57
CA HIS A 339 0.15 0.08 -24.35
C HIS A 339 -0.66 1.18 -23.68
N PHE A 340 -0.68 1.20 -22.35
CA PHE A 340 -1.43 2.15 -21.55
C PHE A 340 -0.48 3.22 -20.99
N LYS A 341 -0.37 4.36 -21.68
CA LYS A 341 0.43 5.49 -21.20
C LYS A 341 -0.50 6.58 -20.67
N GLN A 342 -0.46 6.80 -19.38
CA GLN A 342 -1.15 7.91 -18.73
C GLN A 342 -0.62 9.26 -19.28
N LYS A 343 -1.52 10.17 -19.64
CA LYS A 343 -1.15 11.49 -20.21
C LYS A 343 -0.70 12.47 -19.13
N ASN A 344 -1.53 12.63 -18.10
CA ASN A 344 -1.34 13.56 -16.98
C ASN A 344 -1.86 12.91 -15.70
N GLY A 345 -1.74 13.61 -14.57
CA GLY A 345 -2.40 13.23 -13.34
C GLY A 345 -3.93 13.12 -13.53
N TYR A 346 -4.52 12.08 -13.00
CA TYR A 346 -5.97 11.87 -12.97
C TYR A 346 -6.52 12.15 -11.57
N THR A 347 -7.83 12.08 -11.42
CA THR A 347 -8.50 12.25 -10.12
C THR A 347 -9.22 10.97 -9.70
N ILE A 348 -9.37 10.76 -8.39
CA ILE A 348 -10.15 9.65 -7.84
C ILE A 348 -11.43 10.24 -7.22
N PRO A 349 -12.62 9.78 -7.68
CA PRO A 349 -13.88 10.28 -7.14
C PRO A 349 -14.19 9.68 -5.77
N TYR A 350 -14.86 10.43 -4.91
CA TYR A 350 -15.26 10.01 -3.56
C TYR A 350 -16.07 8.71 -3.57
N ARG A 351 -16.89 8.52 -4.59
CA ARG A 351 -17.72 7.33 -4.79
C ARG A 351 -16.94 6.00 -4.86
N CYS A 352 -15.64 6.04 -5.17
CA CYS A 352 -14.79 4.84 -5.11
C CYS A 352 -14.48 4.37 -3.68
N LEU A 353 -14.61 5.26 -2.69
CA LEU A 353 -14.32 4.98 -1.29
C LEU A 353 -15.55 4.46 -0.54
N ILE A 354 -16.74 4.62 -1.09
CA ILE A 354 -18.01 4.23 -0.47
C ILE A 354 -18.49 2.91 -1.07
N PRO A 355 -18.59 1.82 -0.28
CA PRO A 355 -19.21 0.58 -0.75
C PRO A 355 -20.63 0.82 -1.26
N GLU A 356 -21.07 0.04 -2.24
CA GLU A 356 -22.39 0.23 -2.87
C GLU A 356 -23.54 0.05 -1.87
N VAL A 357 -23.45 -0.95 -0.98
CA VAL A 357 -24.53 -1.35 -0.09
C VAL A 357 -24.27 -1.01 1.38
N LYS A 358 -23.00 -1.05 1.84
CA LYS A 358 -22.68 -0.88 3.25
C LYS A 358 -22.63 0.58 3.69
N GLU A 359 -23.24 0.85 4.84
CA GLU A 359 -23.27 2.18 5.48
C GLU A 359 -22.22 2.28 6.59
N ASN A 360 -21.77 3.50 6.88
CA ASN A 360 -20.77 3.80 7.92
C ASN A 360 -19.40 3.13 7.71
N LEU A 361 -19.11 2.69 6.49
CA LEU A 361 -17.86 2.05 6.08
C LEU A 361 -17.22 2.81 4.94
N LEU A 362 -15.91 3.10 5.06
CA LEU A 362 -15.08 3.60 3.98
C LEU A 362 -14.03 2.56 3.59
N LEU A 363 -13.88 2.35 2.30
CA LEU A 363 -12.75 1.64 1.71
C LEU A 363 -11.55 2.59 1.62
N CYS A 364 -10.35 2.12 1.96
CA CYS A 364 -9.20 3.01 2.07
C CYS A 364 -7.90 2.34 1.63
N GLY A 365 -7.32 2.85 0.54
CA GLY A 365 -6.07 2.35 -0.03
C GLY A 365 -6.28 1.39 -1.19
N ARG A 366 -5.60 0.24 -1.19
CA ARG A 366 -5.65 -0.74 -2.31
C ARG A 366 -7.04 -1.33 -2.54
N ASN A 367 -7.89 -1.34 -1.53
CA ASN A 367 -9.22 -1.95 -1.53
C ASN A 367 -10.34 -1.03 -2.00
N ILE A 368 -10.06 0.22 -2.44
CA ILE A 368 -11.09 1.05 -3.05
C ILE A 368 -11.62 0.42 -4.35
N SER A 369 -12.77 0.88 -4.80
CA SER A 369 -13.42 0.34 -6.00
C SER A 369 -12.65 0.69 -7.27
N GLY A 370 -12.13 -0.31 -7.95
CA GLY A 370 -11.41 -0.18 -9.22
C GLY A 370 -11.21 -1.51 -9.94
N THR A 371 -11.03 -1.47 -11.26
CA THR A 371 -10.70 -2.65 -12.07
C THR A 371 -9.29 -3.16 -11.77
N HIS A 372 -9.00 -4.41 -12.11
CA HIS A 372 -7.66 -5.01 -12.02
C HIS A 372 -6.56 -4.11 -12.60
N ILE A 373 -6.78 -3.51 -13.76
CA ILE A 373 -5.79 -2.64 -14.41
C ILE A 373 -5.69 -1.30 -13.70
N ALA A 374 -6.80 -0.63 -13.38
CA ALA A 374 -6.79 0.62 -12.64
C ALA A 374 -6.13 0.47 -11.26
N HIS A 375 -6.40 -0.63 -10.57
CA HIS A 375 -5.80 -0.98 -9.29
C HIS A 375 -4.25 -1.01 -9.36
N SER A 376 -3.68 -1.53 -10.44
CA SER A 376 -2.23 -1.57 -10.62
C SER A 376 -1.57 -0.19 -10.61
N ASN A 377 -2.34 0.86 -10.86
CA ASN A 377 -1.91 2.26 -10.83
C ASN A 377 -2.17 2.89 -9.44
N PHE A 378 -3.43 2.94 -8.97
CA PHE A 378 -3.76 3.68 -7.76
C PHE A 378 -3.26 3.03 -6.45
N ARG A 379 -2.79 1.78 -6.47
CA ARG A 379 -2.16 1.12 -5.32
C ARG A 379 -0.78 1.70 -4.94
N ALA A 380 -0.23 2.63 -5.74
CA ALA A 380 1.02 3.31 -5.42
C ALA A 380 0.90 4.07 -4.08
N MET A 381 1.94 3.98 -3.24
CA MET A 381 1.88 4.50 -1.86
C MET A 381 1.54 6.00 -1.76
N PRO A 382 2.10 6.90 -2.61
CA PRO A 382 1.69 8.30 -2.61
C PRO A 382 0.19 8.49 -2.85
N ILE A 383 -0.38 7.73 -3.81
CA ILE A 383 -1.81 7.79 -4.13
C ILE A 383 -2.63 7.23 -2.96
N CYS A 384 -2.17 6.14 -2.33
CA CYS A 384 -2.80 5.57 -1.13
C CYS A 384 -2.79 6.55 0.05
N VAL A 385 -1.76 7.39 0.22
CA VAL A 385 -1.78 8.47 1.23
C VAL A 385 -2.90 9.47 0.92
N GLY A 386 -3.03 9.91 -0.33
CA GLY A 386 -4.12 10.81 -0.74
C GLY A 386 -5.52 10.21 -0.52
N ILE A 387 -5.70 8.92 -0.83
CA ILE A 387 -6.94 8.19 -0.56
C ILE A 387 -7.24 8.17 0.95
N GLY A 388 -6.22 7.91 1.76
CA GLY A 388 -6.35 7.89 3.21
C GLY A 388 -6.70 9.26 3.78
N GLU A 389 -6.03 10.32 3.32
CA GLU A 389 -6.31 11.70 3.71
C GLU A 389 -7.77 12.07 3.43
N ALA A 390 -8.28 11.71 2.25
CA ALA A 390 -9.68 11.92 1.87
C ALA A 390 -10.65 11.10 2.75
N ALA A 391 -10.35 9.82 3.01
CA ALA A 391 -11.18 8.96 3.86
C ALA A 391 -11.25 9.50 5.30
N GLY A 392 -10.12 9.97 5.85
CA GLY A 392 -10.05 10.58 7.17
C GLY A 392 -10.87 11.87 7.28
N ALA A 393 -10.78 12.74 6.27
CA ALA A 393 -11.57 13.96 6.18
C ALA A 393 -13.08 13.66 6.10
N ALA A 394 -13.48 12.71 5.25
CA ALA A 394 -14.88 12.29 5.13
C ALA A 394 -15.41 11.72 6.46
N ALA A 395 -14.63 10.87 7.14
CA ALA A 395 -15.00 10.32 8.44
C ALA A 395 -15.15 11.41 9.50
N TYR A 396 -14.25 12.40 9.54
CA TYR A 396 -14.38 13.57 10.42
C TYR A 396 -15.65 14.39 10.14
N ILE A 397 -15.92 14.74 8.87
CA ILE A 397 -17.11 15.53 8.49
C ILE A 397 -18.38 14.77 8.92
N SER A 398 -18.46 13.47 8.60
CA SER A 398 -19.61 12.64 8.98
C SER A 398 -19.86 12.66 10.49
N THR A 399 -18.82 12.46 11.27
CA THR A 399 -18.94 12.33 12.73
C THR A 399 -19.21 13.66 13.42
N SER A 400 -18.63 14.78 12.94
CA SER A 400 -18.77 16.11 13.51
C SER A 400 -20.12 16.77 13.14
N GLN A 401 -20.63 16.50 11.95
CA GLN A 401 -21.87 17.07 11.43
C GLN A 401 -23.08 16.14 11.55
N HIS A 402 -22.88 14.88 12.05
CA HIS A 402 -23.93 13.87 12.14
C HIS A 402 -24.61 13.55 10.81
N ARG A 403 -23.83 13.48 9.73
CA ARG A 403 -24.29 13.18 8.36
C ARG A 403 -23.82 11.80 7.95
N THR A 404 -24.58 11.13 7.09
CA THR A 404 -24.15 9.89 6.46
C THR A 404 -23.00 10.17 5.45
N LEU A 405 -22.18 9.17 5.18
CA LEU A 405 -21.08 9.30 4.21
C LEU A 405 -21.58 9.72 2.81
N SER A 406 -22.81 9.30 2.44
CA SER A 406 -23.40 9.63 1.15
C SER A 406 -23.92 11.08 1.02
N GLU A 407 -24.11 11.77 2.14
CA GLU A 407 -24.55 13.17 2.17
C GLU A 407 -23.39 14.16 2.16
N ILE A 408 -22.15 13.68 2.23
CA ILE A 408 -20.96 14.53 2.24
C ILE A 408 -20.62 14.96 0.81
N ASP A 409 -20.51 16.27 0.59
CA ASP A 409 -19.99 16.79 -0.66
C ASP A 409 -18.46 16.65 -0.72
N ALA A 410 -17.97 16.11 -1.81
CA ALA A 410 -16.53 15.99 -2.04
C ALA A 410 -15.78 17.32 -1.95
N LYS A 411 -16.47 18.45 -2.22
CA LYS A 411 -15.92 19.78 -2.02
C LYS A 411 -15.56 20.05 -0.56
N GLU A 412 -16.41 19.63 0.39
CA GLU A 412 -16.13 19.76 1.82
C GLU A 412 -14.90 18.95 2.23
N ILE A 413 -14.74 17.74 1.65
CA ILE A 413 -13.55 16.91 1.85
C ILE A 413 -12.30 17.65 1.35
N ARG A 414 -12.35 18.21 0.12
CA ARG A 414 -11.24 18.99 -0.45
C ARG A 414 -10.88 20.22 0.40
N GLU A 415 -11.85 20.90 0.94
CA GLU A 415 -11.63 22.05 1.84
C GLU A 415 -10.90 21.65 3.13
N VAL A 416 -11.28 20.52 3.74
CA VAL A 416 -10.63 19.97 4.95
C VAL A 416 -9.18 19.59 4.69
N ILE A 417 -8.88 18.97 3.55
CA ILE A 417 -7.52 18.52 3.21
C ILE A 417 -6.68 19.57 2.48
N GLY A 418 -7.28 20.66 2.03
CA GLY A 418 -6.58 21.79 1.40
C GLY A 418 -6.19 21.57 -0.07
N ILE A 419 -7.01 20.89 -0.88
CA ILE A 419 -6.74 20.65 -2.31
C ILE A 419 -7.78 21.28 -3.24
#